data_d9c35944d94ea7817ca1a796e88bd261
#
_entry.id   d9c35944d94ea7817ca1a796e88bd261
#
_cell.length_a   1.000
_cell.length_b   1.000
_cell.length_c   1.000
_cell.angle_alpha   90.00
_cell.angle_beta   90.00
_cell.angle_gamma   90.00
#
_symmetry.space_group_name_H-M   'P 1'
#
loop_
_entity.id
_entity.type
_entity.pdbx_description
1 polymer ?
#
loop_
_entity_poly.entity_id
_entity_poly.type
_entity_poly.pdbx_seq_one_letter_code
_entity_poly.pdbx_strand_id
1 'polypeptide(L)'
;MSFLFAQPEMLGAAATDLASIGSAISTANAAAAAATTRVLAAGADEVSAAVAALFSGHAQTYQALSTQAAAFHQQIVQTLTSTAGAYASAEAANVEQQLLGAINAPTMALLGRPLIGHGADGAPGTGQNG
;
A
#
# COMPACT_ATOMS: atom_id res chain seq x y z
N MET A 1 -1.99 -10.21 24.52
CA MET A 1 -0.87 -10.35 23.59
C MET A 1 -1.41 -10.70 22.22
N SER A 2 -1.03 -9.95 21.22
CA SER A 2 -1.36 -10.29 19.82
C SER A 2 -0.35 -11.28 19.29
N PHE A 3 -0.82 -12.44 18.82
CA PHE A 3 0.02 -13.43 18.14
C PHE A 3 0.08 -13.20 16.63
N LEU A 4 -0.29 -12.01 16.17
CA LEU A 4 -0.25 -11.62 14.77
C LEU A 4 1.19 -11.22 14.41
N PHE A 5 1.82 -12.04 13.58
CA PHE A 5 3.07 -11.68 12.92
C PHE A 5 2.72 -10.98 11.61
N ALA A 6 2.94 -9.67 11.56
CA ALA A 6 2.90 -8.96 10.30
C ALA A 6 4.13 -9.34 9.47
N GLN A 7 3.92 -9.63 8.18
CA GLN A 7 5.01 -9.87 7.23
C GLN A 7 5.04 -8.73 6.22
N PRO A 8 5.75 -7.63 6.52
CA PRO A 8 5.78 -6.42 5.67
C PRO A 8 6.26 -6.71 4.25
N GLU A 9 7.18 -7.65 4.10
CA GLU A 9 7.74 -8.07 2.81
C GLU A 9 6.66 -8.69 1.91
N MET A 10 5.73 -9.47 2.47
CA MET A 10 4.61 -10.05 1.72
C MET A 10 3.62 -8.98 1.26
N LEU A 11 3.35 -7.98 2.11
CA LEU A 11 2.52 -6.84 1.72
C LEU A 11 3.18 -6.01 0.62
N GLY A 12 4.48 -5.78 0.70
CA GLY A 12 5.26 -5.11 -0.34
C GLY A 12 5.25 -5.88 -1.66
N ALA A 13 5.41 -7.21 -1.61
CA ALA A 13 5.32 -8.07 -2.78
C ALA A 13 3.92 -8.04 -3.41
N ALA A 14 2.86 -8.09 -2.60
CA ALA A 14 1.48 -7.98 -3.07
C ALA A 14 1.22 -6.62 -3.73
N ALA A 15 1.76 -5.53 -3.18
CA ALA A 15 1.66 -4.21 -3.79
C ALA A 15 2.35 -4.16 -5.17
N THR A 16 3.51 -4.79 -5.30
CA THR A 16 4.24 -4.90 -6.58
C THR A 16 3.44 -5.72 -7.61
N ASP A 17 2.86 -6.84 -7.20
CA ASP A 17 2.02 -7.67 -8.07
C ASP A 17 0.78 -6.89 -8.55
N LEU A 18 0.11 -6.17 -7.65
CA LEU A 18 -1.03 -5.31 -8.00
C LEU A 18 -0.64 -4.19 -8.95
N ALA A 19 0.52 -3.57 -8.78
CA ALA A 19 1.04 -2.56 -9.70
C ALA A 19 1.26 -3.15 -11.10
N SER A 20 1.80 -4.36 -11.17
CA SER A 20 2.02 -5.11 -12.41
C SER A 20 0.70 -5.42 -13.13
N ILE A 21 -0.32 -5.87 -12.38
CA ILE A 21 -1.67 -6.12 -12.90
C ILE A 21 -2.28 -4.83 -13.45
N GLY A 22 -2.18 -3.73 -12.73
CA GLY A 22 -2.67 -2.42 -13.17
C GLY A 22 -2.02 -1.96 -14.47
N SER A 23 -0.71 -2.15 -14.60
CA SER A 23 0.04 -1.84 -15.82
C SER A 23 -0.42 -2.70 -17.01
N ALA A 24 -0.62 -4.00 -16.80
CA ALA A 24 -1.10 -4.91 -17.83
C ALA A 24 -2.51 -4.54 -18.33
N ILE A 25 -3.41 -4.20 -17.39
CA ILE A 25 -4.77 -3.75 -17.73
C ILE A 25 -4.73 -2.44 -18.53
N SER A 26 -3.93 -1.47 -18.10
CA SER A 26 -3.80 -0.19 -18.80
C SER A 26 -3.26 -0.37 -20.23
N THR A 27 -2.28 -1.24 -20.41
CA THR A 27 -1.73 -1.58 -21.72
C THR A 27 -2.78 -2.23 -22.62
N ALA A 28 -3.55 -3.20 -22.09
CA ALA A 28 -4.62 -3.86 -22.83
C ALA A 28 -5.73 -2.87 -23.23
N ASN A 29 -6.14 -1.99 -22.32
CA ASN A 29 -7.14 -0.97 -22.59
C ASN A 29 -6.68 0.02 -23.65
N ALA A 30 -5.43 0.47 -23.60
CA ALA A 30 -4.86 1.34 -24.62
C ALA A 30 -4.81 0.67 -26.00
N ALA A 31 -4.43 -0.60 -26.06
CA ALA A 31 -4.42 -1.36 -27.30
C ALA A 31 -5.82 -1.53 -27.91
N ALA A 32 -6.84 -1.70 -27.08
CA ALA A 32 -8.24 -1.86 -27.53
C ALA A 32 -8.91 -0.54 -27.92
N ALA A 33 -8.43 0.61 -27.43
CA ALA A 33 -9.12 1.89 -27.54
C ALA A 33 -9.44 2.28 -28.98
N ALA A 34 -8.44 2.27 -29.89
CA ALA A 34 -8.62 2.72 -31.27
C ALA A 34 -9.63 1.85 -32.06
N ALA A 35 -9.58 0.54 -31.85
CA ALA A 35 -10.43 -0.41 -32.57
C ALA A 35 -11.87 -0.41 -32.08
N THR A 36 -12.09 -0.11 -30.80
CA THR A 36 -13.42 -0.22 -30.18
C THR A 36 -14.17 1.11 -30.10
N THR A 37 -13.48 2.25 -30.00
CA THR A 37 -14.11 3.57 -29.88
C THR A 37 -14.51 4.20 -31.22
N ARG A 38 -14.12 3.58 -32.34
CA ARG A 38 -14.38 4.07 -33.70
C ARG A 38 -14.79 2.91 -34.61
N VAL A 39 -15.81 2.18 -34.23
CA VAL A 39 -16.33 1.05 -35.02
C VAL A 39 -16.96 1.57 -36.29
N LEU A 40 -16.52 1.03 -37.44
CA LEU A 40 -17.14 1.33 -38.73
C LEU A 40 -18.48 0.60 -38.88
N ALA A 41 -19.47 1.25 -39.50
CA ALA A 41 -20.71 0.61 -39.82
C ALA A 41 -20.47 -0.56 -40.77
N ALA A 42 -21.16 -1.69 -40.55
CA ALA A 42 -21.04 -2.89 -41.36
C ALA A 42 -21.63 -2.74 -42.78
N GLY A 43 -22.51 -1.76 -42.95
CA GLY A 43 -23.15 -1.43 -44.22
C GLY A 43 -23.52 0.04 -44.27
N ALA A 44 -23.98 0.48 -45.47
CA ALA A 44 -24.41 1.87 -45.69
C ALA A 44 -25.91 2.07 -45.36
N ASP A 45 -26.36 1.53 -44.25
CA ASP A 45 -27.72 1.62 -43.78
C ASP A 45 -27.81 2.15 -42.33
N GLU A 46 -28.97 2.64 -41.93
CA GLU A 46 -29.21 3.29 -40.65
C GLU A 46 -29.00 2.34 -39.45
N VAL A 47 -29.33 1.05 -39.64
CA VAL A 47 -29.23 0.04 -38.58
C VAL A 47 -27.74 -0.24 -38.30
N SER A 48 -26.94 -0.46 -39.35
CA SER A 48 -25.51 -0.67 -39.25
C SER A 48 -24.81 0.54 -38.61
N ALA A 49 -25.23 1.75 -39.00
CA ALA A 49 -24.68 2.99 -38.40
C ALA A 49 -25.08 3.13 -36.93
N ALA A 50 -26.32 2.83 -36.56
CA ALA A 50 -26.79 2.88 -35.17
C ALA A 50 -26.08 1.86 -34.28
N VAL A 51 -25.84 0.64 -34.77
CA VAL A 51 -25.12 -0.40 -34.05
C VAL A 51 -23.65 0.00 -33.85
N ALA A 52 -22.98 0.52 -34.89
CA ALA A 52 -21.63 1.01 -34.79
C ALA A 52 -21.48 2.16 -33.77
N ALA A 53 -22.45 3.09 -33.78
CA ALA A 53 -22.49 4.18 -32.80
C ALA A 53 -22.68 3.66 -31.36
N LEU A 54 -23.55 2.66 -31.16
CA LEU A 54 -23.77 2.05 -29.85
C LEU A 54 -22.52 1.39 -29.30
N PHE A 55 -21.84 0.57 -30.09
CA PHE A 55 -20.58 -0.07 -29.68
C PHE A 55 -19.46 0.96 -29.42
N SER A 56 -19.33 1.96 -30.27
CA SER A 56 -18.34 3.03 -30.08
C SER A 56 -18.60 3.85 -28.82
N GLY A 57 -19.86 4.19 -28.55
CA GLY A 57 -20.28 4.90 -27.33
C GLY A 57 -20.02 4.08 -26.07
N HIS A 58 -20.35 2.79 -26.10
CA HIS A 58 -20.06 1.88 -24.99
C HIS A 58 -18.55 1.79 -24.71
N ALA A 59 -17.74 1.65 -25.74
CA ALA A 59 -16.29 1.60 -25.60
C ALA A 59 -15.70 2.91 -25.07
N GLN A 60 -16.23 4.06 -25.49
CA GLN A 60 -15.81 5.35 -24.93
C GLN A 60 -16.12 5.46 -23.44
N THR A 61 -17.30 5.05 -23.02
CA THR A 61 -17.70 5.00 -21.61
C THR A 61 -16.78 4.06 -20.82
N TYR A 62 -16.49 2.89 -21.36
CA TYR A 62 -15.55 1.94 -20.76
C TYR A 62 -14.15 2.55 -20.59
N GLN A 63 -13.62 3.22 -21.60
CA GLN A 63 -12.29 3.86 -21.50
C GLN A 63 -12.25 4.97 -20.43
N ALA A 64 -13.31 5.77 -20.32
CA ALA A 64 -13.44 6.78 -19.28
C ALA A 64 -13.47 6.14 -17.86
N LEU A 65 -14.27 5.08 -17.70
CA LEU A 65 -14.35 4.33 -16.44
C LEU A 65 -13.02 3.65 -16.09
N SER A 66 -12.34 3.09 -17.09
CA SER A 66 -11.05 2.42 -16.88
C SER A 66 -9.97 3.38 -16.34
N THR A 67 -10.00 4.65 -16.75
CA THR A 67 -9.10 5.68 -16.23
C THR A 67 -9.35 5.94 -14.75
N GLN A 68 -10.61 6.01 -14.31
CA GLN A 68 -10.96 6.17 -12.91
C GLN A 68 -10.57 4.94 -12.09
N ALA A 69 -10.82 3.75 -12.63
CA ALA A 69 -10.43 2.49 -12.00
C ALA A 69 -8.90 2.37 -11.84
N ALA A 70 -8.13 2.82 -12.84
CA ALA A 70 -6.67 2.83 -12.77
C ALA A 70 -6.15 3.77 -11.67
N ALA A 71 -6.74 4.95 -11.53
CA ALA A 71 -6.39 5.89 -10.45
C ALA A 71 -6.69 5.30 -9.06
N PHE A 72 -7.85 4.68 -8.88
CA PHE A 72 -8.21 3.99 -7.65
C PHE A 72 -7.27 2.82 -7.33
N HIS A 73 -6.93 2.03 -8.35
CA HIS A 73 -5.98 0.93 -8.24
C HIS A 73 -4.61 1.40 -7.76
N GLN A 74 -4.11 2.51 -8.30
CA GLN A 74 -2.85 3.11 -7.83
C GLN A 74 -2.90 3.58 -6.39
N GLN A 75 -4.04 4.14 -5.93
CA GLN A 75 -4.22 4.49 -4.52
C GLN A 75 -4.13 3.28 -3.61
N ILE A 76 -4.73 2.15 -4.00
CA ILE A 76 -4.62 0.89 -3.26
C ILE A 76 -3.17 0.43 -3.18
N VAL A 77 -2.43 0.45 -4.29
CA VAL A 77 -1.01 0.07 -4.33
C VAL A 77 -0.17 0.95 -3.39
N GLN A 78 -0.37 2.27 -3.43
CA GLN A 78 0.32 3.20 -2.55
C GLN A 78 -0.01 2.97 -1.08
N THR A 79 -1.29 2.72 -0.77
CA THR A 79 -1.73 2.42 0.60
C THR A 79 -1.09 1.15 1.13
N LEU A 80 -1.05 0.08 0.33
CA LEU A 80 -0.38 -1.17 0.71
C LEU A 80 1.12 -0.98 0.93
N THR A 81 1.78 -0.23 0.06
CA THR A 81 3.21 0.08 0.20
C THR A 81 3.50 0.87 1.48
N SER A 82 2.69 1.88 1.76
CA SER A 82 2.82 2.69 2.98
C SER A 82 2.55 1.87 4.24
N THR A 83 1.56 1.01 4.19
CA THR A 83 1.22 0.10 5.29
C THR A 83 2.35 -0.90 5.56
N ALA A 84 2.93 -1.48 4.51
CA ALA A 84 4.10 -2.36 4.62
C ALA A 84 5.29 -1.64 5.29
N GLY A 85 5.56 -0.40 4.89
CA GLY A 85 6.61 0.42 5.50
C GLY A 85 6.34 0.73 6.97
N ALA A 86 5.09 1.03 7.34
CA ALA A 86 4.70 1.28 8.73
C ALA A 86 4.88 0.04 9.62
N TYR A 87 4.49 -1.14 9.13
CA TYR A 87 4.71 -2.39 9.86
C TYR A 87 6.19 -2.74 10.00
N ALA A 88 6.99 -2.55 8.95
CA ALA A 88 8.43 -2.76 9.01
C ALA A 88 9.11 -1.86 10.06
N SER A 89 8.72 -0.59 10.11
CA SER A 89 9.23 0.36 11.10
C SER A 89 8.82 -0.01 12.53
N ALA A 90 7.58 -0.46 12.74
CA ALA A 90 7.10 -0.89 14.04
C ALA A 90 7.82 -2.16 14.52
N GLU A 91 8.07 -3.11 13.64
CA GLU A 91 8.85 -4.32 13.97
C GLU A 91 10.30 -3.99 14.33
N ALA A 92 10.95 -3.10 13.57
CA ALA A 92 12.31 -2.65 13.87
C ALA A 92 12.40 -1.99 15.24
N ALA A 93 11.44 -1.11 15.59
CA ALA A 93 11.37 -0.48 16.90
C ALA A 93 11.14 -1.51 18.03
N ASN A 94 10.31 -2.51 17.82
CA ASN A 94 10.06 -3.57 18.79
C ASN A 94 11.33 -4.42 19.04
N VAL A 95 12.06 -4.76 18.00
CA VAL A 95 13.32 -5.49 18.10
C VAL A 95 14.37 -4.68 18.88
N GLU A 96 14.48 -3.39 18.59
CA GLU A 96 15.38 -2.48 19.31
C GLU A 96 15.03 -2.43 20.81
N GLN A 97 13.75 -2.25 21.15
CA GLN A 97 13.30 -2.23 22.56
C GLN A 97 13.56 -3.56 23.27
N GLN A 98 13.32 -4.69 22.63
CA GLN A 98 13.61 -6.00 23.19
C GLN A 98 15.10 -6.20 23.46
N LEU A 99 15.93 -5.78 22.50
CA LEU A 99 17.39 -5.84 22.64
C LEU A 99 17.88 -4.97 23.80
N LEU A 100 17.41 -3.71 23.87
CA LEU A 100 17.74 -2.80 24.98
C LEU A 100 17.27 -3.36 26.31
N GLY A 101 16.08 -3.93 26.37
CA GLY A 101 15.56 -4.60 27.56
C GLY A 101 16.46 -5.75 28.02
N ALA A 102 16.89 -6.60 27.09
CA ALA A 102 17.79 -7.73 27.38
C ALA A 102 19.17 -7.27 27.87
N ILE A 103 19.72 -6.21 27.25
CA ILE A 103 21.02 -5.63 27.64
C ILE A 103 20.93 -4.98 29.03
N ASN A 104 19.84 -4.28 29.31
CA ASN A 104 19.65 -3.54 30.55
C ASN A 104 19.18 -4.40 31.73
N ALA A 105 18.56 -5.56 31.48
CA ALA A 105 18.03 -6.42 32.55
C ALA A 105 19.02 -6.76 33.67
N PRO A 106 20.28 -7.16 33.41
CA PRO A 106 21.24 -7.46 34.47
C PRO A 106 21.59 -6.24 35.32
N THR A 107 21.77 -5.07 34.68
CA THR A 107 22.15 -3.85 35.38
C THR A 107 20.99 -3.24 36.14
N MET A 108 19.77 -3.36 35.64
CA MET A 108 18.56 -2.99 36.38
C MET A 108 18.37 -3.85 37.61
N ALA A 109 18.62 -5.16 37.53
CA ALA A 109 18.49 -6.07 38.68
C ALA A 109 19.56 -5.83 39.76
N LEU A 110 20.79 -5.50 39.35
CA LEU A 110 21.96 -5.36 40.28
C LEU A 110 22.14 -3.93 40.78
N LEU A 111 21.91 -2.94 39.95
CA LEU A 111 22.27 -1.53 40.19
C LEU A 111 21.06 -0.58 40.16
N GLY A 112 19.91 -1.06 39.81
CA GLY A 112 18.68 -0.25 39.68
C GLY A 112 18.72 0.80 38.55
N ARG A 113 19.66 0.65 37.60
CA ARG A 113 19.81 1.60 36.49
C ARG A 113 20.16 0.89 35.16
N PRO A 114 19.73 1.44 34.02
CA PRO A 114 20.05 0.86 32.73
C PRO A 114 21.55 1.05 32.39
N LEU A 115 22.08 0.12 31.61
CA LEU A 115 23.42 0.23 31.00
C LEU A 115 23.39 1.21 29.83
N ILE A 116 22.34 1.17 29.06
CA ILE A 116 22.11 2.02 27.88
C ILE A 116 20.76 2.70 28.06
N GLY A 117 20.75 4.03 28.11
CA GLY A 117 19.55 4.84 28.24
C GLY A 117 19.64 5.85 29.39
N HIS A 118 18.56 6.59 29.58
CA HIS A 118 18.45 7.54 30.68
C HIS A 118 18.12 6.80 32.00
N GLY A 119 18.69 7.27 33.11
CA GLY A 119 18.27 6.82 34.45
C GLY A 119 16.82 7.22 34.74
N ALA A 120 16.27 6.65 35.80
CA ALA A 120 14.94 7.06 36.27
C ALA A 120 14.98 8.52 36.75
N ASP A 121 13.95 9.27 36.40
CA ASP A 121 13.78 10.64 36.91
C ASP A 121 13.53 10.62 38.43
N GLY A 122 14.06 11.61 39.13
CA GLY A 122 13.74 11.80 40.55
C GLY A 122 12.24 12.11 40.72
N ALA A 123 11.66 11.74 41.88
CA ALA A 123 10.27 12.00 42.15
C ALA A 123 9.97 13.52 42.14
N PRO A 124 8.89 13.95 41.48
CA PRO A 124 8.56 15.38 41.39
C PRO A 124 8.42 16.03 42.76
N GLY A 125 9.11 17.16 42.96
CA GLY A 125 9.02 17.95 44.19
C GLY A 125 9.78 17.43 45.40
N THR A 126 10.56 16.34 45.28
CA THR A 126 11.30 15.75 46.42
C THR A 126 12.76 16.22 46.48
N GLY A 127 13.31 16.82 45.44
CA GLY A 127 14.71 17.20 45.33
C GLY A 127 15.67 16.00 45.23
N GLN A 128 15.16 14.81 44.95
CA GLN A 128 15.96 13.62 44.71
C GLN A 128 16.63 13.70 43.32
N ASN A 129 17.87 13.30 43.25
CA ASN A 129 18.59 13.16 41.99
C ASN A 129 17.94 12.00 41.18
N GLY A 130 17.82 12.19 39.88
CA GLY A 130 17.43 11.12 38.97
C GLY A 130 18.58 10.14 38.70
#